data_970d0f0460de1b7414ce13ecaddb30f1
#
_entry.id   970d0f0460de1b7414ce13ecaddb30f1
#
_cell.length_a   1.000
_cell.length_b   1.000
_cell.length_c   1.000
_cell.angle_alpha   90.00
_cell.angle_beta   90.00
_cell.angle_gamma   90.00
#
_symmetry.space_group_name_H-M   'P 1'
#
loop_
_entity.id
_entity.type
_entity.pdbx_description
1 polymer ?
#
loop_
_entity_poly.entity_id
_entity_poly.type
_entity_poly.pdbx_seq_one_letter_code
_entity_poly.pdbx_strand_id
1 'polypeptide(L)'
;MATTAQPSDSLARRHWEWQYLELMRRIWTDGDERRDRTGVGTRSVFGAQLRFDLADGAMPLLSTKRVYWKTASREMLWFLTGSTNIRPLVLQNVKIWNEWPHARYVRETGDAIALDDFVARIAGDEAFASQWGDLGPVYGKQWVDWPTYEAAGDGLFRRGPGINQVAQVVDSLQRNPGSRRHIIEGWNVAELDTMALPPCHKTYQFHVAGNRLNGLMYQRSCDVALGLPFNLWGAALLTRMLAQQTGYEPGELVWMGGDVHLYLNHGELVEAQLSREPSGQARLNILRQPDTIFDYRIEDFEIVDYEPQGALSAPVAV
;
A
#
# COMPACT_ATOMS: atom_id res chain seq x y z
N MET A 1 -49.05 4.63 18.01
CA MET A 1 -47.83 5.39 17.87
C MET A 1 -46.64 4.41 18.06
N ALA A 2 -46.09 3.95 16.98
CA ALA A 2 -44.96 3.02 16.99
C ALA A 2 -43.68 3.85 17.00
N THR A 3 -42.92 3.76 18.08
CA THR A 3 -41.62 4.38 18.26
C THR A 3 -40.63 3.61 17.37
N THR A 4 -40.22 4.21 16.28
CA THR A 4 -39.11 3.72 15.46
C THR A 4 -37.79 3.91 16.26
N ALA A 5 -37.27 2.81 16.74
CA ALA A 5 -35.90 2.80 17.31
C ALA A 5 -34.90 3.20 16.22
N GLN A 6 -34.13 4.24 16.46
CA GLN A 6 -33.02 4.64 15.57
C GLN A 6 -31.88 3.63 15.70
N PRO A 7 -31.33 3.08 14.61
CA PRO A 7 -30.17 2.20 14.65
C PRO A 7 -28.89 3.03 14.52
N SER A 8 -28.48 3.78 15.51
CA SER A 8 -27.32 4.64 15.32
C SER A 8 -26.29 4.68 16.44
N ASP A 9 -26.58 4.24 17.66
CA ASP A 9 -25.66 4.48 18.77
C ASP A 9 -24.66 3.34 19.08
N SER A 10 -24.88 2.14 18.56
CA SER A 10 -24.00 1.00 18.86
C SER A 10 -22.80 0.85 17.88
N LEU A 11 -22.94 1.34 16.64
CA LEU A 11 -21.89 1.23 15.63
C LEU A 11 -20.81 2.34 15.77
N ALA A 12 -21.18 3.52 16.22
CA ALA A 12 -20.28 4.67 16.37
C ALA A 12 -19.26 4.52 17.53
N ARG A 13 -19.39 3.49 18.40
CA ARG A 13 -18.48 3.20 19.51
C ARG A 13 -17.64 1.95 19.31
N ARG A 14 -17.76 1.25 18.20
CA ARG A 14 -17.02 0.02 17.96
C ARG A 14 -15.65 0.35 17.39
N HIS A 15 -14.60 -0.28 17.92
CA HIS A 15 -13.23 -0.12 17.43
C HIS A 15 -13.17 -0.34 15.90
N TRP A 16 -12.47 0.53 15.16
CA TRP A 16 -12.43 0.51 13.70
C TRP A 16 -11.99 -0.84 13.11
N GLU A 17 -11.12 -1.56 13.81
CA GLU A 17 -10.57 -2.84 13.37
C GLU A 17 -11.63 -3.95 13.22
N TRP A 18 -12.80 -3.78 13.86
CA TRP A 18 -13.90 -4.74 13.67
C TRP A 18 -14.37 -4.84 12.22
N GLN A 19 -14.38 -3.75 11.46
CA GLN A 19 -14.72 -3.81 10.03
C GLN A 19 -13.73 -4.65 9.23
N TYR A 20 -12.44 -4.65 9.61
CA TYR A 20 -11.42 -5.52 9.01
C TYR A 20 -11.65 -6.98 9.39
N LEU A 21 -11.90 -7.28 10.66
CA LEU A 21 -12.18 -8.66 11.10
C LEU A 21 -13.49 -9.21 10.52
N GLU A 22 -14.49 -8.38 10.35
CA GLU A 22 -15.76 -8.76 9.68
C GLU A 22 -15.55 -9.05 8.20
N LEU A 23 -14.72 -8.26 7.51
CA LEU A 23 -14.33 -8.55 6.13
C LEU A 23 -13.57 -9.87 6.04
N MET A 24 -12.59 -10.10 6.91
CA MET A 24 -11.84 -11.36 6.98
C MET A 24 -12.77 -12.55 7.21
N ARG A 25 -13.69 -12.46 8.17
CA ARG A 25 -14.68 -13.51 8.46
C ARG A 25 -15.57 -13.76 7.25
N ARG A 26 -16.14 -12.72 6.64
CA ARG A 26 -16.99 -12.83 5.45
C ARG A 26 -16.28 -13.56 4.31
N ILE A 27 -15.02 -13.24 4.05
CA ILE A 27 -14.25 -13.93 3.00
C ILE A 27 -14.07 -15.41 3.37
N TRP A 28 -13.71 -15.68 4.62
CA TRP A 28 -13.40 -17.06 5.07
C TRP A 28 -14.62 -17.96 5.10
N THR A 29 -15.81 -17.44 5.47
CA THR A 29 -17.06 -18.21 5.58
C THR A 29 -17.88 -18.24 4.29
N ASP A 30 -17.98 -17.11 3.59
CA ASP A 30 -18.92 -16.89 2.49
C ASP A 30 -18.25 -16.66 1.15
N GLY A 31 -16.91 -16.56 1.12
CA GLY A 31 -16.14 -16.30 -0.10
C GLY A 31 -16.14 -17.48 -1.06
N ASP A 32 -16.18 -17.18 -2.35
CA ASP A 32 -16.02 -18.16 -3.41
C ASP A 32 -14.61 -18.73 -3.43
N GLU A 33 -14.48 -20.06 -3.44
CA GLU A 33 -13.21 -20.73 -3.57
C GLU A 33 -12.77 -20.74 -5.05
N ARG A 34 -11.55 -20.25 -5.30
CA ARG A 34 -11.01 -20.09 -6.64
C ARG A 34 -9.59 -20.62 -6.73
N ARG A 35 -9.26 -21.23 -7.85
CA ARG A 35 -7.86 -21.49 -8.21
C ARG A 35 -7.23 -20.19 -8.69
N ASP A 36 -6.02 -19.96 -8.27
CA ASP A 36 -5.24 -18.79 -8.65
C ASP A 36 -3.90 -19.16 -9.31
N ARG A 37 -3.16 -18.16 -9.77
CA ARG A 37 -1.85 -18.31 -10.42
C ARG A 37 -0.82 -19.03 -9.55
N THR A 38 -0.90 -18.88 -8.23
CA THR A 38 0.08 -19.45 -7.28
C THR A 38 -0.13 -20.95 -7.05
N GLY A 39 -1.27 -21.51 -7.46
CA GLY A 39 -1.63 -22.91 -7.20
C GLY A 39 -2.09 -23.19 -5.77
N VAL A 40 -2.00 -22.23 -4.85
CA VAL A 40 -2.47 -22.38 -3.47
C VAL A 40 -3.99 -22.37 -3.39
N GLY A 41 -4.64 -21.56 -4.22
CA GLY A 41 -6.07 -21.29 -4.16
C GLY A 41 -6.43 -20.21 -3.14
N THR A 42 -7.57 -19.56 -3.36
CA THR A 42 -8.07 -18.48 -2.53
C THR A 42 -9.56 -18.63 -2.26
N ARG A 43 -10.04 -18.06 -1.14
CA ARG A 43 -11.43 -17.64 -0.97
C ARG A 43 -11.54 -16.15 -1.20
N SER A 44 -12.52 -15.70 -1.97
CA SER A 44 -12.63 -14.30 -2.35
C SER A 44 -14.06 -13.79 -2.36
N VAL A 45 -14.18 -12.47 -2.14
CA VAL A 45 -15.39 -11.69 -2.40
C VAL A 45 -15.03 -10.57 -3.38
N PHE A 46 -15.98 -10.17 -4.23
CA PHE A 46 -15.77 -9.08 -5.15
C PHE A 46 -16.46 -7.80 -4.65
N GLY A 47 -15.66 -6.76 -4.46
CA GLY A 47 -16.13 -5.47 -3.95
C GLY A 47 -16.23 -5.42 -2.42
N ALA A 48 -15.37 -4.59 -1.81
CA ALA A 48 -15.42 -4.28 -0.38
C ALA A 48 -14.98 -2.83 -0.13
N GLN A 49 -15.43 -2.25 0.98
CA GLN A 49 -15.02 -0.92 1.41
C GLN A 49 -14.76 -0.92 2.92
N LEU A 50 -13.68 -0.24 3.33
CA LEU A 50 -13.36 0.06 4.73
C LEU A 50 -13.12 1.57 4.87
N ARG A 51 -13.42 2.12 6.06
CA ARG A 51 -13.28 3.54 6.35
C ARG A 51 -12.55 3.76 7.67
N PHE A 52 -11.64 4.73 7.69
CA PHE A 52 -10.79 5.01 8.85
C PHE A 52 -10.70 6.51 9.06
N ASP A 53 -11.14 7.00 10.21
CA ASP A 53 -10.87 8.39 10.60
C ASP A 53 -9.40 8.55 11.01
N LEU A 54 -8.71 9.50 10.38
CA LEU A 54 -7.30 9.79 10.64
C LEU A 54 -7.12 10.99 11.58
N ALA A 55 -8.18 11.50 12.20
CA ALA A 55 -8.08 12.61 13.14
C ALA A 55 -7.18 12.25 14.34
N ASP A 56 -6.67 13.27 15.02
CA ASP A 56 -5.90 13.16 16.27
C ASP A 56 -4.72 12.16 16.22
N GLY A 57 -4.11 12.02 15.05
CA GLY A 57 -3.01 11.08 14.87
C GLY A 57 -3.43 9.63 14.58
N ALA A 58 -4.71 9.29 14.64
CA ALA A 58 -5.20 7.92 14.48
C ALA A 58 -4.71 7.26 13.19
N MET A 59 -4.30 5.99 13.28
CA MET A 59 -3.80 5.19 12.15
C MET A 59 -4.49 3.83 12.10
N PRO A 60 -4.77 3.31 10.89
CA PRO A 60 -5.32 1.97 10.69
C PRO A 60 -4.21 0.91 10.87
N LEU A 61 -3.72 0.76 12.09
CA LEU A 61 -2.68 -0.18 12.45
C LEU A 61 -3.27 -1.25 13.37
N LEU A 62 -3.33 -2.49 12.90
CA LEU A 62 -4.00 -3.59 13.59
C LEU A 62 -3.43 -3.83 14.98
N SER A 63 -4.30 -3.99 15.96
CA SER A 63 -3.96 -4.41 17.33
C SER A 63 -4.06 -5.94 17.51
N THR A 64 -4.93 -6.60 16.75
CA THR A 64 -5.10 -8.07 16.81
C THR A 64 -3.93 -8.84 16.23
N LYS A 65 -3.08 -8.17 15.45
CA LYS A 65 -1.84 -8.73 14.89
C LYS A 65 -0.78 -7.63 14.80
N ARG A 66 0.47 -7.95 15.17
CA ARG A 66 1.58 -7.01 14.98
C ARG A 66 1.80 -6.72 13.49
N VAL A 67 1.78 -5.46 13.12
CA VAL A 67 2.16 -4.96 11.79
C VAL A 67 3.51 -4.26 11.86
N TYR A 68 4.43 -4.61 10.97
CA TYR A 68 5.77 -4.02 10.91
C TYR A 68 5.72 -2.68 10.16
N TRP A 69 5.12 -1.68 10.78
CA TRP A 69 4.84 -0.37 10.20
C TRP A 69 6.08 0.35 9.63
N LYS A 70 7.27 0.16 10.26
CA LYS A 70 8.52 0.73 9.70
C LYS A 70 8.86 0.15 8.35
N THR A 71 8.60 -1.13 8.14
CA THR A 71 8.78 -1.80 6.84
C THR A 71 7.84 -1.21 5.80
N ALA A 72 6.56 -1.08 6.11
CA ALA A 72 5.57 -0.46 5.21
C ALA A 72 5.86 1.03 4.95
N SER A 73 6.37 1.77 5.95
CA SER A 73 6.78 3.17 5.75
C SER A 73 7.99 3.29 4.81
N ARG A 74 9.00 2.42 4.97
CA ARG A 74 10.17 2.41 4.08
C ARG A 74 9.78 2.09 2.65
N GLU A 75 8.84 1.18 2.44
CA GLU A 75 8.28 0.89 1.11
C GLU A 75 7.58 2.13 0.53
N MET A 76 6.70 2.79 1.29
CA MET A 76 6.01 4.00 0.83
C MET A 76 7.00 5.13 0.48
N LEU A 77 8.02 5.35 1.31
CA LEU A 77 9.07 6.33 1.04
C LEU A 77 9.88 5.95 -0.21
N TRP A 78 10.16 4.65 -0.41
CA TRP A 78 10.83 4.17 -1.62
C TRP A 78 9.98 4.40 -2.88
N PHE A 79 8.67 4.21 -2.84
CA PHE A 79 7.79 4.58 -3.95
C PHE A 79 7.92 6.06 -4.33
N LEU A 80 8.01 6.95 -3.34
CA LEU A 80 8.18 8.37 -3.59
C LEU A 80 9.52 8.75 -4.22
N THR A 81 10.54 7.87 -4.15
CA THR A 81 11.80 8.10 -4.90
C THR A 81 11.69 7.81 -6.39
N GLY A 82 10.66 7.10 -6.84
CA GLY A 82 10.54 6.60 -8.21
C GLY A 82 11.54 5.51 -8.59
N SER A 83 12.32 5.01 -7.64
CA SER A 83 13.26 3.90 -7.87
C SER A 83 12.49 2.62 -8.21
N THR A 84 13.05 1.85 -9.14
CA THR A 84 12.57 0.51 -9.51
C THR A 84 13.46 -0.60 -8.95
N ASN A 85 14.63 -0.24 -8.41
CA ASN A 85 15.62 -1.18 -7.90
C ASN A 85 15.40 -1.46 -6.40
N ILE A 86 15.39 -2.73 -6.03
CA ILE A 86 15.15 -3.17 -4.64
C ILE A 86 16.33 -2.92 -3.69
N ARG A 87 17.54 -2.61 -4.19
CA ARG A 87 18.74 -2.47 -3.34
C ARG A 87 18.55 -1.51 -2.17
N PRO A 88 17.94 -0.32 -2.33
CA PRO A 88 17.67 0.57 -1.19
C PRO A 88 16.78 -0.05 -0.11
N LEU A 89 15.84 -0.91 -0.49
CA LEU A 89 15.00 -1.66 0.45
C LEU A 89 15.77 -2.78 1.14
N VAL A 90 16.57 -3.53 0.39
CA VAL A 90 17.42 -4.60 0.93
C VAL A 90 18.39 -4.05 1.97
N LEU A 91 19.06 -2.92 1.71
CA LEU A 91 19.96 -2.25 2.66
C LEU A 91 19.26 -1.79 3.94
N GLN A 92 17.95 -1.60 3.92
CA GLN A 92 17.12 -1.27 5.07
C GLN A 92 16.41 -2.50 5.69
N ASN A 93 16.81 -3.71 5.29
CA ASN A 93 16.21 -4.98 5.72
C ASN A 93 14.71 -5.08 5.44
N VAL A 94 14.26 -4.51 4.31
CA VAL A 94 12.89 -4.65 3.79
C VAL A 94 12.88 -5.76 2.75
N LYS A 95 12.10 -6.82 3.01
CA LYS A 95 12.13 -8.06 2.22
C LYS A 95 10.96 -8.23 1.25
N ILE A 96 9.99 -7.30 1.25
CA ILE A 96 8.70 -7.41 0.57
C ILE A 96 8.84 -7.70 -0.94
N TRP A 97 9.95 -7.27 -1.56
CA TRP A 97 10.13 -7.31 -3.01
C TRP A 97 11.21 -8.29 -3.49
N ASN A 98 11.82 -9.06 -2.60
CA ASN A 98 13.01 -9.87 -2.94
C ASN A 98 12.72 -11.03 -3.91
N GLU A 99 11.55 -11.65 -3.81
CA GLU A 99 11.21 -12.86 -4.54
C GLU A 99 11.08 -12.64 -6.05
N TRP A 100 10.56 -11.50 -6.48
CA TRP A 100 10.32 -11.23 -7.91
C TRP A 100 11.61 -11.11 -8.73
N PRO A 101 12.59 -10.27 -8.37
CA PRO A 101 13.85 -10.20 -9.10
C PRO A 101 14.69 -11.48 -8.93
N HIS A 102 14.61 -12.17 -7.78
CA HIS A 102 15.23 -13.48 -7.61
C HIS A 102 14.66 -14.51 -8.59
N ALA A 103 13.33 -14.62 -8.69
CA ALA A 103 12.68 -15.54 -9.63
C ALA A 103 13.05 -15.21 -11.10
N ARG A 104 13.18 -13.92 -11.44
CA ARG A 104 13.69 -13.48 -12.75
C ARG A 104 15.13 -13.95 -12.96
N TYR A 105 16.02 -13.74 -11.99
CA TYR A 105 17.41 -14.16 -12.05
C TYR A 105 17.54 -15.66 -12.32
N VAL A 106 16.88 -16.48 -11.51
CA VAL A 106 16.90 -17.95 -11.66
C VAL A 106 16.38 -18.37 -13.04
N ARG A 107 15.28 -17.78 -13.48
CA ARG A 107 14.68 -18.11 -14.81
C ARG A 107 15.61 -17.76 -15.97
N GLU A 108 16.30 -16.61 -15.92
CA GLU A 108 17.11 -16.10 -17.04
C GLU A 108 18.52 -16.67 -17.08
N THR A 109 19.10 -17.01 -15.92
CA THR A 109 20.47 -17.51 -15.83
C THR A 109 20.56 -19.04 -15.69
N GLY A 110 19.51 -19.69 -15.19
CA GLY A 110 19.53 -21.09 -14.79
C GLY A 110 20.28 -21.35 -13.48
N ASP A 111 20.82 -20.32 -12.81
CA ASP A 111 21.53 -20.41 -11.56
C ASP A 111 20.53 -20.50 -10.38
N ALA A 112 20.48 -21.65 -9.73
CA ALA A 112 19.57 -21.92 -8.62
C ALA A 112 20.10 -21.35 -7.28
N ILE A 113 20.60 -20.12 -7.28
CA ILE A 113 21.06 -19.43 -6.07
C ILE A 113 19.92 -19.34 -5.03
N ALA A 114 20.23 -19.54 -3.75
CA ALA A 114 19.25 -19.35 -2.69
C ALA A 114 18.84 -17.87 -2.56
N LEU A 115 17.58 -17.60 -2.15
CA LEU A 115 17.06 -16.24 -2.01
C LEU A 115 17.94 -15.35 -1.11
N ASP A 116 18.40 -15.90 0.04
CA ASP A 116 19.25 -15.14 0.98
C ASP A 116 20.62 -14.79 0.36
N ASP A 117 21.22 -15.68 -0.44
CA ASP A 117 22.46 -15.43 -1.15
C ASP A 117 22.29 -14.40 -2.27
N PHE A 118 21.17 -14.47 -3.01
CA PHE A 118 20.79 -13.44 -3.98
C PHE A 118 20.66 -12.07 -3.32
N VAL A 119 19.94 -11.99 -2.20
CA VAL A 119 19.74 -10.75 -1.43
C VAL A 119 21.08 -10.21 -0.91
N ALA A 120 21.98 -11.07 -0.42
CA ALA A 120 23.31 -10.68 0.01
C ALA A 120 24.14 -10.09 -1.16
N ARG A 121 24.03 -10.66 -2.37
CA ARG A 121 24.67 -10.09 -3.57
C ARG A 121 24.07 -8.75 -3.97
N ILE A 122 22.74 -8.58 -3.93
CA ILE A 122 22.09 -7.28 -4.17
C ILE A 122 22.61 -6.21 -3.20
N ALA A 123 22.82 -6.58 -1.94
CA ALA A 123 23.37 -5.65 -0.95
C ALA A 123 24.83 -5.28 -1.21
N GLY A 124 25.68 -6.28 -1.46
CA GLY A 124 27.14 -6.14 -1.49
C GLY A 124 27.71 -5.77 -2.86
N ASP A 125 27.01 -6.02 -3.97
CA ASP A 125 27.48 -5.80 -5.33
C ASP A 125 26.53 -4.87 -6.10
N GLU A 126 27.01 -3.65 -6.33
CA GLU A 126 26.21 -2.62 -7.02
C GLU A 126 25.96 -2.94 -8.49
N ALA A 127 26.95 -3.55 -9.17
CA ALA A 127 26.79 -3.95 -10.56
C ALA A 127 25.77 -5.08 -10.70
N PHE A 128 25.81 -6.07 -9.80
CA PHE A 128 24.80 -7.12 -9.72
C PHE A 128 23.40 -6.55 -9.41
N ALA A 129 23.32 -5.65 -8.44
CA ALA A 129 22.06 -5.00 -8.09
C ALA A 129 21.50 -4.16 -9.25
N SER A 130 22.35 -3.45 -9.99
CA SER A 130 21.92 -2.68 -11.17
C SER A 130 21.33 -3.58 -12.25
N GLN A 131 21.86 -4.79 -12.44
CA GLN A 131 21.40 -5.73 -13.45
C GLN A 131 20.15 -6.51 -13.00
N TRP A 132 20.12 -6.95 -11.75
CA TRP A 132 19.16 -7.95 -11.26
C TRP A 132 18.16 -7.43 -10.24
N GLY A 133 18.40 -6.27 -9.65
CA GLY A 133 17.51 -5.70 -8.60
C GLY A 133 16.31 -4.94 -9.14
N ASP A 134 16.17 -4.78 -10.46
CA ASP A 134 15.11 -3.98 -11.07
C ASP A 134 13.79 -4.74 -11.16
N LEU A 135 12.70 -4.08 -10.79
CA LEU A 135 11.32 -4.57 -10.84
C LEU A 135 10.54 -4.10 -12.08
N GLY A 136 11.17 -3.33 -12.95
CA GLY A 136 10.46 -2.60 -14.00
C GLY A 136 9.68 -1.40 -13.47
N PRO A 137 8.83 -0.76 -14.30
CA PRO A 137 8.21 0.53 -13.99
C PRO A 137 7.03 0.41 -13.01
N VAL A 138 7.25 -0.21 -11.83
CA VAL A 138 6.24 -0.43 -10.80
C VAL A 138 5.93 0.85 -10.01
N TYR A 139 4.77 0.94 -9.40
CA TYR A 139 4.29 1.93 -8.42
C TYR A 139 4.95 3.32 -8.48
N GLY A 140 6.04 3.51 -7.74
CA GLY A 140 6.72 4.79 -7.59
C GLY A 140 7.20 5.37 -8.91
N LYS A 141 7.65 4.52 -9.85
CA LYS A 141 8.03 4.97 -11.20
C LYS A 141 6.85 5.60 -11.92
N GLN A 142 5.66 5.00 -11.83
CA GLN A 142 4.46 5.59 -12.41
C GLN A 142 4.03 6.87 -11.68
N TRP A 143 4.21 6.94 -10.36
CA TRP A 143 3.78 8.08 -9.57
C TRP A 143 4.60 9.35 -9.78
N VAL A 144 5.93 9.21 -9.96
CA VAL A 144 6.83 10.36 -10.03
C VAL A 144 7.47 10.59 -11.39
N ASP A 145 7.33 9.64 -12.33
CA ASP A 145 7.89 9.75 -13.68
C ASP A 145 7.03 8.98 -14.70
N TRP A 146 5.72 9.27 -14.72
CA TRP A 146 4.79 8.73 -15.73
C TRP A 146 5.27 9.09 -17.12
N PRO A 147 5.41 8.12 -18.07
CA PRO A 147 6.00 8.39 -19.37
C PRO A 147 5.13 9.32 -20.22
N THR A 148 5.79 10.27 -20.89
CA THR A 148 5.22 11.08 -21.96
C THR A 148 5.98 10.84 -23.25
N TYR A 149 5.37 11.15 -24.36
CA TYR A 149 5.97 10.99 -25.69
C TYR A 149 5.79 12.26 -26.50
N GLU A 150 6.88 12.69 -27.17
CA GLU A 150 6.93 13.85 -28.05
C GLU A 150 7.21 13.41 -29.47
N ALA A 151 6.60 14.07 -30.45
CA ALA A 151 6.89 13.80 -31.86
C ALA A 151 8.37 14.11 -32.16
N ALA A 152 9.06 13.17 -32.79
CA ALA A 152 10.47 13.30 -33.19
C ALA A 152 10.67 13.49 -34.70
N GLY A 153 9.60 13.63 -35.47
CA GLY A 153 9.58 13.66 -36.94
C GLY A 153 9.36 12.29 -37.55
N ASP A 154 9.00 12.25 -38.82
CA ASP A 154 8.82 11.02 -39.65
C ASP A 154 7.90 9.95 -39.00
N GLY A 155 6.90 10.37 -38.23
CA GLY A 155 6.01 9.46 -37.51
C GLY A 155 6.64 8.80 -36.26
N LEU A 156 7.86 9.16 -35.90
CA LEU A 156 8.56 8.65 -34.74
C LEU A 156 8.23 9.49 -33.48
N PHE A 157 8.29 8.85 -32.33
CA PHE A 157 8.14 9.48 -31.03
C PHE A 157 9.37 9.18 -30.18
N ARG A 158 9.78 10.16 -29.38
CA ARG A 158 10.77 10.00 -28.34
C ARG A 158 10.12 10.16 -26.97
N ARG A 159 10.69 9.57 -25.94
CA ARG A 159 10.28 9.83 -24.58
C ARG A 159 10.51 11.30 -24.25
N GLY A 160 9.45 11.97 -23.81
CA GLY A 160 9.47 13.31 -23.25
C GLY A 160 9.82 13.31 -21.74
N PRO A 161 9.78 14.48 -21.10
CA PRO A 161 9.90 14.57 -19.64
C PRO A 161 8.76 13.81 -18.97
N GLY A 162 9.08 13.06 -17.91
CA GLY A 162 8.06 12.34 -17.14
C GLY A 162 7.15 13.28 -16.35
N ILE A 163 5.94 12.79 -16.06
CA ILE A 163 4.99 13.50 -15.20
C ILE A 163 5.14 13.02 -13.76
N ASN A 164 5.42 13.94 -12.84
CA ASN A 164 5.36 13.68 -11.41
C ASN A 164 3.94 13.95 -10.90
N GLN A 165 3.12 12.88 -10.82
CA GLN A 165 1.73 12.97 -10.39
C GLN A 165 1.61 13.41 -8.92
N VAL A 166 2.54 12.98 -8.06
CA VAL A 166 2.54 13.33 -6.62
C VAL A 166 2.78 14.83 -6.46
N ALA A 167 3.77 15.39 -7.15
CA ALA A 167 4.03 16.84 -7.14
C ALA A 167 2.83 17.64 -7.69
N GLN A 168 2.20 17.14 -8.77
CA GLN A 168 1.00 17.78 -9.34
C GLN A 168 -0.18 17.75 -8.35
N VAL A 169 -0.35 16.68 -7.59
CA VAL A 169 -1.40 16.57 -6.56
C VAL A 169 -1.14 17.58 -5.43
N VAL A 170 0.11 17.68 -4.93
CA VAL A 170 0.49 18.69 -3.91
C VAL A 170 0.17 20.10 -4.39
N ASP A 171 0.65 20.47 -5.58
CA ASP A 171 0.40 21.79 -6.18
C ASP A 171 -1.10 22.08 -6.37
N SER A 172 -1.84 21.09 -6.87
CA SER A 172 -3.28 21.21 -7.12
C SER A 172 -4.10 21.30 -5.83
N LEU A 173 -3.73 20.58 -4.78
CA LEU A 173 -4.38 20.69 -3.46
C LEU A 173 -4.21 22.09 -2.86
N GLN A 174 -3.05 22.72 -3.07
CA GLN A 174 -2.79 24.09 -2.59
C GLN A 174 -3.52 25.15 -3.42
N ARG A 175 -3.52 25.04 -4.76
CA ARG A 175 -4.05 26.08 -5.65
C ARG A 175 -5.53 25.94 -5.99
N ASN A 176 -6.03 24.70 -6.03
CA ASN A 176 -7.39 24.39 -6.44
C ASN A 176 -7.97 23.22 -5.62
N PRO A 177 -8.19 23.40 -4.31
CA PRO A 177 -8.65 22.33 -3.42
C PRO A 177 -10.01 21.74 -3.81
N GLY A 178 -10.85 22.48 -4.52
CA GLY A 178 -12.15 22.00 -5.01
C GLY A 178 -12.07 21.10 -6.25
N SER A 179 -10.88 20.84 -6.79
CA SER A 179 -10.71 19.95 -7.94
C SER A 179 -11.10 18.52 -7.60
N ARG A 180 -11.64 17.81 -8.61
CA ARG A 180 -11.94 16.37 -8.54
C ARG A 180 -10.87 15.52 -9.21
N ARG A 181 -9.70 16.10 -9.49
CA ARG A 181 -8.60 15.52 -10.27
C ARG A 181 -7.33 15.33 -9.44
N HIS A 182 -7.42 15.31 -8.12
CA HIS A 182 -6.31 14.97 -7.24
C HIS A 182 -6.13 13.44 -7.25
N ILE A 183 -5.53 12.92 -8.31
CA ILE A 183 -5.41 11.48 -8.56
C ILE A 183 -3.94 11.13 -8.76
N ILE A 184 -3.52 9.99 -8.17
CA ILE A 184 -2.25 9.31 -8.44
C ILE A 184 -2.62 7.92 -8.98
N GLU A 185 -2.16 7.59 -10.18
CA GLU A 185 -2.46 6.34 -10.87
C GLU A 185 -1.19 5.53 -11.11
N GLY A 186 -1.23 4.24 -10.78
CA GLY A 186 -0.12 3.31 -11.04
C GLY A 186 -0.37 2.35 -12.20
N TRP A 187 -1.61 2.24 -12.70
CA TRP A 187 -1.99 1.26 -13.73
C TRP A 187 -1.74 1.79 -15.14
N ASN A 188 -0.50 1.69 -15.60
CA ASN A 188 -0.11 2.06 -16.96
C ASN A 188 -0.23 0.84 -17.88
N VAL A 189 -1.32 0.78 -18.63
CA VAL A 189 -1.63 -0.36 -19.52
C VAL A 189 -0.51 -0.65 -20.53
N ALA A 190 0.21 0.38 -20.97
CA ALA A 190 1.29 0.21 -21.95
C ALA A 190 2.57 -0.44 -21.38
N GLU A 191 2.72 -0.48 -20.07
CA GLU A 191 3.94 -0.94 -19.38
C GLU A 191 3.71 -2.15 -18.46
N LEU A 192 2.46 -2.67 -18.33
CA LEU A 192 2.13 -3.76 -17.41
C LEU A 192 2.99 -5.01 -17.61
N ASP A 193 3.25 -5.38 -18.86
CA ASP A 193 4.00 -6.59 -19.21
C ASP A 193 5.51 -6.48 -18.85
N THR A 194 5.99 -5.27 -18.58
CA THR A 194 7.38 -5.01 -18.17
C THR A 194 7.54 -4.90 -16.66
N MET A 195 6.44 -4.91 -15.91
CA MET A 195 6.46 -4.87 -14.46
C MET A 195 6.63 -6.27 -13.86
N ALA A 196 7.51 -6.40 -12.88
CA ALA A 196 7.65 -7.67 -12.12
C ALA A 196 6.32 -8.06 -11.45
N LEU A 197 5.54 -7.06 -11.00
CA LEU A 197 4.20 -7.24 -10.47
C LEU A 197 3.33 -6.01 -10.82
N PRO A 198 2.23 -6.17 -11.60
CA PRO A 198 1.28 -5.09 -11.84
C PRO A 198 0.69 -4.54 -10.54
N PRO A 199 0.53 -3.20 -10.39
CA PRO A 199 0.12 -2.57 -9.16
C PRO A 199 -1.20 -3.10 -8.60
N CYS A 200 -1.20 -3.55 -7.34
CA CYS A 200 -2.40 -3.98 -6.63
C CYS A 200 -3.23 -2.78 -6.15
N HIS A 201 -2.64 -1.87 -5.37
CA HIS A 201 -3.24 -0.57 -5.03
C HIS A 201 -2.88 0.43 -6.13
N LYS A 202 -3.77 0.55 -7.11
CA LYS A 202 -3.45 1.19 -8.38
C LYS A 202 -3.82 2.67 -8.47
N THR A 203 -4.86 3.10 -7.75
CA THR A 203 -5.39 4.47 -7.82
C THR A 203 -5.55 5.05 -6.42
N TYR A 204 -5.05 6.27 -6.25
CA TYR A 204 -5.33 7.10 -5.10
C TYR A 204 -6.06 8.35 -5.56
N GLN A 205 -7.07 8.78 -4.81
CA GLN A 205 -7.76 10.03 -5.03
C GLN A 205 -7.89 10.79 -3.71
N PHE A 206 -7.74 12.11 -3.77
CA PHE A 206 -7.82 12.96 -2.58
C PHE A 206 -8.95 13.99 -2.74
N HIS A 207 -9.55 14.35 -1.60
CA HIS A 207 -10.69 15.25 -1.56
C HIS A 207 -10.60 16.14 -0.32
N VAL A 208 -10.70 17.45 -0.52
CA VAL A 208 -10.74 18.43 0.56
C VAL A 208 -12.20 18.69 0.96
N ALA A 209 -12.50 18.50 2.25
CA ALA A 209 -13.79 18.81 2.86
C ALA A 209 -13.58 19.74 4.06
N GLY A 210 -13.97 21.01 3.92
CA GLY A 210 -13.62 22.03 4.91
C GLY A 210 -12.10 22.18 5.03
N ASN A 211 -11.55 21.92 6.21
CA ASN A 211 -10.11 21.92 6.48
C ASN A 211 -9.49 20.52 6.50
N ARG A 212 -10.21 19.49 6.06
CA ARG A 212 -9.74 18.10 6.15
C ARG A 212 -9.46 17.52 4.77
N LEU A 213 -8.31 16.83 4.64
CA LEU A 213 -7.92 16.06 3.47
C LEU A 213 -8.31 14.59 3.64
N ASN A 214 -9.24 14.12 2.83
CA ASN A 214 -9.62 12.71 2.74
C ASN A 214 -8.82 12.03 1.64
N GLY A 215 -8.43 10.76 1.88
CA GLY A 215 -7.81 9.89 0.89
C GLY A 215 -8.71 8.71 0.53
N LEU A 216 -8.71 8.32 -0.74
CA LEU A 216 -9.31 7.08 -1.21
C LEU A 216 -8.24 6.26 -1.91
N MET A 217 -8.16 4.97 -1.60
CA MET A 217 -7.31 4.00 -2.29
C MET A 217 -8.16 2.91 -2.92
N TYR A 218 -8.05 2.72 -4.24
CA TYR A 218 -8.61 1.56 -4.92
C TYR A 218 -7.53 0.49 -5.12
N GLN A 219 -7.79 -0.70 -4.61
CA GLN A 219 -6.94 -1.88 -4.70
C GLN A 219 -7.65 -2.97 -5.49
N ARG A 220 -7.13 -3.31 -6.70
CA ARG A 220 -7.75 -4.29 -7.61
C ARG A 220 -7.68 -5.73 -7.11
N SER A 221 -6.65 -6.04 -6.32
CA SER A 221 -6.37 -7.38 -5.80
C SER A 221 -5.76 -7.23 -4.41
N CYS A 222 -6.31 -7.92 -3.43
CA CYS A 222 -5.98 -7.72 -2.02
C CYS A 222 -5.93 -9.02 -1.24
N ASP A 223 -4.72 -9.47 -0.86
CA ASP A 223 -4.54 -10.42 0.23
C ASP A 223 -4.85 -9.72 1.56
N VAL A 224 -5.97 -10.09 2.17
CA VAL A 224 -6.44 -9.46 3.42
C VAL A 224 -5.57 -9.83 4.60
N ALA A 225 -5.01 -11.04 4.62
CA ALA A 225 -4.23 -11.52 5.76
C ALA A 225 -2.86 -10.84 5.87
N LEU A 226 -2.09 -10.76 4.79
CA LEU A 226 -0.71 -10.26 4.81
C LEU A 226 -0.56 -8.87 4.17
N GLY A 227 -1.19 -8.64 3.01
CA GLY A 227 -1.00 -7.43 2.21
C GLY A 227 -1.78 -6.23 2.73
N LEU A 228 -3.09 -6.39 3.01
CA LEU A 228 -3.96 -5.27 3.36
C LEU A 228 -3.47 -4.42 4.53
N PRO A 229 -2.96 -4.99 5.64
CA PRO A 229 -2.48 -4.17 6.75
C PRO A 229 -1.34 -3.21 6.37
N PHE A 230 -0.44 -3.63 5.47
CA PHE A 230 0.64 -2.80 4.95
C PHE A 230 0.10 -1.72 4.01
N ASN A 231 -0.86 -2.08 3.14
CA ASN A 231 -1.43 -1.15 2.17
C ASN A 231 -2.29 -0.07 2.86
N LEU A 232 -3.07 -0.44 3.90
CA LEU A 232 -3.82 0.53 4.71
C LEU A 232 -2.88 1.52 5.42
N TRP A 233 -1.80 1.01 6.03
CA TRP A 233 -0.77 1.85 6.64
C TRP A 233 -0.18 2.82 5.63
N GLY A 234 0.29 2.33 4.48
CA GLY A 234 0.91 3.15 3.43
C GLY A 234 -0.03 4.22 2.90
N ALA A 235 -1.30 3.89 2.66
CA ALA A 235 -2.31 4.84 2.19
C ALA A 235 -2.63 5.92 3.23
N ALA A 236 -2.74 5.54 4.50
CA ALA A 236 -2.94 6.49 5.60
C ALA A 236 -1.73 7.41 5.77
N LEU A 237 -0.51 6.85 5.71
CA LEU A 237 0.73 7.63 5.78
C LEU A 237 0.83 8.64 4.63
N LEU A 238 0.58 8.22 3.39
CA LEU A 238 0.57 9.12 2.23
C LEU A 238 -0.45 10.24 2.40
N THR A 239 -1.68 9.91 2.86
CA THR A 239 -2.73 10.91 3.10
C THR A 239 -2.30 11.93 4.15
N ARG A 240 -1.65 11.50 5.23
CA ARG A 240 -1.15 12.39 6.29
C ARG A 240 0.02 13.26 5.85
N MET A 241 0.97 12.70 5.09
CA MET A 241 2.07 13.48 4.51
C MET A 241 1.54 14.56 3.55
N LEU A 242 0.58 14.21 2.69
CA LEU A 242 -0.08 15.20 1.81
C LEU A 242 -0.82 16.26 2.61
N ALA A 243 -1.56 15.89 3.64
CA ALA A 243 -2.27 16.84 4.50
C ALA A 243 -1.28 17.85 5.14
N GLN A 244 -0.19 17.36 5.74
CA GLN A 244 0.83 18.20 6.34
C GLN A 244 1.49 19.15 5.30
N GLN A 245 1.86 18.64 4.11
CA GLN A 245 2.49 19.42 3.04
C GLN A 245 1.59 20.50 2.46
N THR A 246 0.28 20.32 2.55
CA THR A 246 -0.70 21.24 1.94
C THR A 246 -1.48 22.07 2.96
N GLY A 247 -1.18 21.90 4.28
CA GLY A 247 -1.76 22.69 5.36
C GLY A 247 -3.18 22.25 5.76
N TYR A 248 -3.58 21.01 5.43
CA TYR A 248 -4.86 20.43 5.85
C TYR A 248 -4.71 19.53 7.06
N GLU A 249 -5.78 19.38 7.81
CA GLU A 249 -5.92 18.32 8.81
C GLU A 249 -6.18 16.96 8.11
N PRO A 250 -5.63 15.86 8.61
CA PRO A 250 -5.99 14.53 8.11
C PRO A 250 -7.48 14.25 8.29
N GLY A 251 -8.13 13.79 7.22
CA GLY A 251 -9.53 13.46 7.18
C GLY A 251 -9.78 11.97 7.34
N GLU A 252 -10.53 11.39 6.41
CA GLU A 252 -10.85 9.97 6.37
C GLU A 252 -10.02 9.28 5.30
N LEU A 253 -9.55 8.06 5.57
CA LEU A 253 -9.08 7.13 4.56
C LEU A 253 -10.23 6.19 4.18
N VAL A 254 -10.55 6.13 2.90
CA VAL A 254 -11.49 5.16 2.32
C VAL A 254 -10.69 4.15 1.51
N TRP A 255 -10.73 2.88 1.91
CA TRP A 255 -10.19 1.79 1.12
C TRP A 255 -11.31 1.09 0.33
N MET A 256 -11.05 0.82 -0.94
CA MET A 256 -11.93 0.07 -1.84
C MET A 256 -11.17 -1.10 -2.45
N GLY A 257 -11.65 -2.32 -2.21
CA GLY A 257 -11.09 -3.55 -2.77
C GLY A 257 -11.92 -4.10 -3.93
N GLY A 258 -11.28 -4.55 -5.00
CA GLY A 258 -11.87 -5.30 -6.10
C GLY A 258 -11.97 -6.78 -5.78
N ASP A 259 -10.98 -7.60 -6.18
CA ASP A 259 -10.83 -8.99 -5.75
C ASP A 259 -10.18 -9.00 -4.36
N VAL A 260 -10.95 -9.35 -3.35
CA VAL A 260 -10.54 -9.31 -1.94
C VAL A 260 -10.53 -10.73 -1.42
N HIS A 261 -9.36 -11.25 -1.07
CA HIS A 261 -9.17 -12.67 -0.85
C HIS A 261 -8.30 -13.03 0.36
N LEU A 262 -8.42 -14.29 0.75
CA LEU A 262 -7.57 -15.01 1.69
C LEU A 262 -7.06 -16.28 1.01
N TYR A 263 -5.77 -16.57 1.13
CA TYR A 263 -5.21 -17.82 0.62
C TYR A 263 -5.65 -19.00 1.47
N LEU A 264 -5.88 -20.17 0.85
CA LEU A 264 -6.36 -21.35 1.56
C LEU A 264 -5.38 -21.88 2.62
N ASN A 265 -4.08 -21.64 2.43
CA ASN A 265 -3.04 -21.97 3.41
C ASN A 265 -2.90 -20.96 4.55
N HIS A 266 -3.75 -19.91 4.61
CA HIS A 266 -3.78 -18.92 5.71
C HIS A 266 -4.79 -19.27 6.82
N GLY A 267 -5.44 -20.44 6.80
CA GLY A 267 -6.52 -20.80 7.72
C GLY A 267 -6.17 -20.63 9.19
N GLU A 268 -5.02 -21.15 9.64
CA GLU A 268 -4.57 -21.02 11.03
C GLU A 268 -4.38 -19.56 11.46
N LEU A 269 -3.81 -18.71 10.57
CA LEU A 269 -3.67 -17.27 10.83
C LEU A 269 -5.05 -16.61 10.96
N VAL A 270 -5.98 -16.92 10.05
CA VAL A 270 -7.33 -16.33 10.02
C VAL A 270 -8.08 -16.70 11.30
N GLU A 271 -8.12 -17.96 11.68
CA GLU A 271 -8.79 -18.44 12.89
C GLU A 271 -8.19 -17.80 14.15
N ALA A 272 -6.86 -17.77 14.24
CA ALA A 272 -6.16 -17.13 15.35
C ALA A 272 -6.47 -15.64 15.43
N GLN A 273 -6.47 -14.91 14.30
CA GLN A 273 -6.76 -13.47 14.31
C GLN A 273 -8.24 -13.17 14.61
N LEU A 274 -9.17 -13.97 14.10
CA LEU A 274 -10.59 -13.83 14.37
C LEU A 274 -10.98 -14.15 15.83
N SER A 275 -10.14 -14.87 16.56
CA SER A 275 -10.34 -15.15 18.00
C SER A 275 -9.88 -14.00 18.90
N ARG A 276 -9.20 -12.97 18.37
CA ARG A 276 -8.65 -11.85 19.11
C ARG A 276 -9.61 -10.65 19.09
N GLU A 277 -9.60 -9.88 20.17
CA GLU A 277 -10.37 -8.64 20.26
C GLU A 277 -9.48 -7.41 20.02
N PRO A 278 -9.93 -6.46 19.20
CA PRO A 278 -9.23 -5.19 19.00
C PRO A 278 -9.11 -4.38 20.29
N SER A 279 -7.97 -3.70 20.45
CA SER A 279 -7.71 -2.85 21.63
C SER A 279 -6.82 -1.66 21.27
N GLY A 280 -7.00 -0.56 22.00
CA GLY A 280 -6.19 0.64 21.82
C GLY A 280 -6.41 1.35 20.49
N GLN A 281 -5.67 2.40 20.26
CA GLN A 281 -5.68 3.15 19.00
C GLN A 281 -4.28 3.69 18.73
N ALA A 282 -3.57 3.06 17.80
CA ALA A 282 -2.26 3.54 17.36
C ALA A 282 -2.35 4.96 16.80
N ARG A 283 -1.39 5.80 17.15
CA ARG A 283 -1.29 7.19 16.68
C ARG A 283 0.07 7.45 16.07
N LEU A 284 0.08 8.22 14.98
CA LEU A 284 1.29 8.68 14.30
C LEU A 284 1.56 10.14 14.63
N ASN A 285 2.73 10.41 15.19
CA ASN A 285 3.32 11.73 15.25
C ASN A 285 4.27 11.90 14.07
N ILE A 286 4.08 12.96 13.28
CA ILE A 286 5.06 13.39 12.28
C ILE A 286 5.90 14.49 12.94
N LEU A 287 7.17 14.16 13.22
CA LEU A 287 8.07 14.97 14.05
C LEU A 287 8.70 16.15 13.30
N ARG A 288 8.69 16.10 11.98
CA ARG A 288 9.27 17.13 11.11
C ARG A 288 8.36 17.37 9.90
N GLN A 289 8.29 18.61 9.43
CA GLN A 289 7.75 18.92 8.11
C GLN A 289 8.93 19.25 7.18
N PRO A 290 9.26 18.40 6.23
CA PRO A 290 10.31 18.66 5.24
C PRO A 290 9.82 19.68 4.17
N ASP A 291 10.77 20.17 3.36
CA ASP A 291 10.46 21.16 2.30
C ASP A 291 9.53 20.56 1.23
N THR A 292 9.70 19.28 0.91
CA THR A 292 8.84 18.57 -0.04
C THR A 292 8.39 17.22 0.50
N ILE A 293 7.31 16.67 -0.09
CA ILE A 293 6.81 15.32 0.25
C ILE A 293 7.85 14.22 -0.03
N PHE A 294 8.83 14.47 -0.88
CA PHE A 294 9.88 13.53 -1.26
C PHE A 294 11.04 13.47 -0.25
N ASP A 295 11.08 14.39 0.72
CA ASP A 295 12.17 14.55 1.68
C ASP A 295 11.86 13.94 3.06
N TYR A 296 10.70 13.28 3.23
CA TYR A 296 10.41 12.53 4.45
C TYR A 296 11.35 11.35 4.61
N ARG A 297 11.67 11.06 5.87
CA ARG A 297 12.53 9.94 6.29
C ARG A 297 11.82 9.12 7.35
N ILE A 298 12.27 7.89 7.55
CA ILE A 298 11.66 7.01 8.55
C ILE A 298 11.75 7.57 9.97
N GLU A 299 12.77 8.38 10.27
CA GLU A 299 12.99 9.04 11.55
C GLU A 299 11.99 10.17 11.82
N ASP A 300 11.30 10.66 10.81
CA ASP A 300 10.26 11.68 10.95
C ASP A 300 8.96 11.12 11.53
N PHE A 301 8.83 9.79 11.68
CA PHE A 301 7.63 9.11 12.10
C PHE A 301 7.83 8.41 13.44
N GLU A 302 6.95 8.73 14.37
CA GLU A 302 6.86 8.08 15.67
C GLU A 302 5.47 7.51 15.87
N ILE A 303 5.40 6.24 16.30
CA ILE A 303 4.13 5.61 16.67
C ILE A 303 4.03 5.55 18.17
N VAL A 304 2.91 6.04 18.69
CA VAL A 304 2.52 5.96 20.10
C VAL A 304 1.24 5.14 20.24
N ASP A 305 0.98 4.68 21.46
CA ASP A 305 -0.23 3.91 21.82
C ASP A 305 -0.44 2.63 20.97
N TYR A 306 0.66 1.98 20.54
CA TYR A 306 0.62 0.77 19.74
C TYR A 306 1.09 -0.45 20.54
N GLU A 307 0.14 -1.18 21.09
CA GLU A 307 0.35 -2.41 21.87
C GLU A 307 -0.32 -3.60 21.18
N PRO A 308 0.23 -4.10 20.07
CA PRO A 308 -0.39 -5.18 19.32
C PRO A 308 -0.21 -6.52 20.03
N GLN A 309 -1.20 -7.38 19.89
CA GLN A 309 -1.07 -8.79 20.21
C GLN A 309 0.00 -9.44 19.30
N GLY A 310 0.54 -10.57 19.69
CA GLY A 310 1.68 -11.21 19.02
C GLY A 310 1.55 -11.31 17.49
N ALA A 311 2.68 -11.42 16.82
CA ALA A 311 2.72 -11.61 15.37
C ALA A 311 1.98 -12.89 14.95
N LEU A 312 1.35 -12.85 13.78
CA LEU A 312 0.81 -14.01 13.08
C LEU A 312 1.50 -14.08 11.72
N SER A 313 1.96 -15.25 11.35
CA SER A 313 2.67 -15.50 10.09
C SER A 313 1.94 -16.55 9.26
N ALA A 314 2.03 -16.43 7.95
CA ALA A 314 1.60 -17.42 6.99
C ALA A 314 2.57 -17.41 5.79
N PRO A 315 2.61 -18.47 4.98
CA PRO A 315 3.42 -18.49 3.77
C PRO A 315 2.97 -17.41 2.77
N VAL A 316 3.94 -16.72 2.15
CA VAL A 316 3.65 -15.79 1.05
C VAL A 316 3.41 -16.61 -0.22
N ALA A 317 2.32 -16.34 -0.91
CA ALA A 317 2.03 -16.94 -2.22
C ALA A 317 2.60 -16.04 -3.34
N VAL A 318 3.53 -16.56 -4.16
CA VAL A 318 4.25 -15.86 -5.24
C VAL A 318 3.99 -16.48 -6.60
#